data_64757085dbac48adcb73188f43ae74b5
#
_entry.id   64757085dbac48adcb73188f43ae74b5
#
_cell.length_a   1.000
_cell.length_b   1.000
_cell.length_c   1.000
_cell.angle_alpha   90.00
_cell.angle_beta   90.00
_cell.angle_gamma   90.00
#
_symmetry.space_group_name_H-M   'P 1'
#
loop_
_entity.id
_entity.type
_entity.pdbx_description
1 polymer ?
#
loop_
_entity_poly.entity_id
_entity_poly.type
_entity_poly.pdbx_seq_one_letter_code
_entity_poly.pdbx_strand_id
1 'polypeptide(L)'
;MEKDYVFVDTSVFCKTNYFVKDGTISHLFQLHDKGRIILLMPTITKREVQKHYKQDLVEQFDKLSRLHKLKNIETYNLPIMNKDDIYKEVNCKISEMMNHVCELDYSYCQDVEAVFEKYFEKQYPFAGKGKEKEFPDAFALQAIEKYAADNQIKKVIVLSEDGDMAGYQSPVLDTSEDYKMYLSRKLKEDADLSGFEEALNDSLPNLERQLNLKVEALLTNPGTYQEVINLNEVSDVSLNEFVVTLNSNDYYITSINEHSIDIDLHAKVEFSVSVEYLDLESSYYDREYNQWLARNYVFNTIERSDNIVVQLKYSIDMLHLEVIDYGIDNLEDEINGRIF
;
A
#
# COMPACT_ATOMS: atom_id res chain seq x y z
N MET A 1 8.83 -2.63 29.73
CA MET A 1 7.86 -1.96 28.83
C MET A 1 6.57 -2.76 28.82
N GLU A 2 5.44 -2.11 28.83
CA GLU A 2 4.14 -2.75 28.65
C GLU A 2 4.06 -3.25 27.19
N LYS A 3 3.56 -4.46 26.98
CA LYS A 3 3.47 -5.05 25.63
C LYS A 3 2.22 -4.51 24.94
N ASP A 4 2.34 -4.12 23.68
CA ASP A 4 1.18 -3.78 22.87
C ASP A 4 0.44 -5.05 22.44
N TYR A 5 -0.88 -5.03 22.55
CA TYR A 5 -1.76 -6.01 21.93
C TYR A 5 -2.17 -5.47 20.56
N VAL A 6 -1.98 -6.26 19.52
CA VAL A 6 -2.15 -5.81 18.11
C VAL A 6 -3.01 -6.81 17.37
N PHE A 7 -4.01 -6.32 16.68
CA PHE A 7 -4.76 -7.06 15.68
C PHE A 7 -4.41 -6.52 14.30
N VAL A 8 -4.14 -7.43 13.37
CA VAL A 8 -3.85 -7.11 11.97
C VAL A 8 -5.00 -7.61 11.11
N ASP A 9 -5.69 -6.69 10.47
CA ASP A 9 -6.79 -6.98 9.58
C ASP A 9 -6.32 -7.65 8.28
N THR A 10 -7.21 -8.41 7.63
CA THR A 10 -6.96 -9.10 6.36
C THR A 10 -6.48 -8.15 5.25
N SER A 11 -6.98 -6.91 5.24
CA SER A 11 -6.58 -5.89 4.25
C SER A 11 -5.08 -5.60 4.27
N VAL A 12 -4.44 -5.55 5.45
CA VAL A 12 -3.00 -5.35 5.59
C VAL A 12 -2.22 -6.54 5.02
N PHE A 13 -2.67 -7.79 5.25
CA PHE A 13 -2.05 -8.96 4.64
C PHE A 13 -2.09 -8.90 3.12
N CYS A 14 -3.24 -8.56 2.54
CA CYS A 14 -3.41 -8.42 1.09
C CYS A 14 -2.50 -7.30 0.52
N LYS A 15 -2.52 -6.13 1.15
CA LYS A 15 -1.77 -4.96 0.72
C LYS A 15 -0.26 -5.16 0.76
N THR A 16 0.23 -5.88 1.76
CA THR A 16 1.66 -6.13 1.97
C THR A 16 2.16 -7.44 1.35
N ASN A 17 1.36 -8.02 0.46
CA ASN A 17 1.66 -9.26 -0.24
C ASN A 17 1.93 -10.44 0.72
N TYR A 18 1.15 -10.52 1.80
CA TYR A 18 1.11 -11.63 2.78
C TYR A 18 2.46 -11.91 3.46
N PHE A 19 3.04 -13.08 3.19
CA PHE A 19 4.19 -13.65 3.89
C PHE A 19 5.50 -13.42 3.15
N VAL A 20 5.64 -12.29 2.47
CA VAL A 20 6.91 -11.93 1.83
C VAL A 20 8.01 -11.83 2.89
N LYS A 21 9.15 -12.41 2.56
CA LYS A 21 10.32 -12.36 3.44
C LYS A 21 10.75 -10.90 3.64
N ASP A 22 11.05 -10.56 4.89
CA ASP A 22 11.44 -9.22 5.32
C ASP A 22 10.38 -8.13 5.01
N GLY A 23 9.12 -8.55 4.79
CA GLY A 23 7.96 -7.66 4.64
C GLY A 23 7.28 -7.33 5.97
N THR A 24 6.26 -6.47 5.92
CA THR A 24 5.50 -5.98 7.08
C THR A 24 5.08 -7.09 8.04
N ILE A 25 4.45 -8.14 7.51
CA ILE A 25 3.94 -9.25 8.34
C ILE A 25 5.08 -10.02 8.99
N SER A 26 6.18 -10.24 8.28
CA SER A 26 7.39 -10.90 8.81
C SER A 26 7.97 -10.12 10.00
N HIS A 27 8.04 -8.80 9.91
CA HIS A 27 8.53 -7.96 11.00
C HIS A 27 7.59 -7.94 12.20
N LEU A 28 6.27 -7.93 11.98
CA LEU A 28 5.30 -8.06 13.07
C LEU A 28 5.45 -9.40 13.81
N PHE A 29 5.70 -10.50 13.10
CA PHE A 29 6.01 -11.78 13.70
C PHE A 29 7.29 -11.75 14.53
N GLN A 30 8.37 -11.15 14.00
CA GLN A 30 9.62 -10.97 14.73
C GLN A 30 9.43 -10.14 16.02
N LEU A 31 8.63 -9.07 15.97
CA LEU A 31 8.30 -8.26 17.14
C LEU A 31 7.51 -9.08 18.17
N HIS A 32 6.59 -9.95 17.73
CA HIS A 32 5.88 -10.87 18.61
C HIS A 32 6.84 -11.87 19.28
N ASP A 33 7.72 -12.51 18.51
CA ASP A 33 8.70 -13.49 19.00
C ASP A 33 9.69 -12.89 20.00
N LYS A 34 10.09 -11.63 19.76
CA LYS A 34 10.89 -10.83 20.70
C LYS A 34 10.10 -10.40 21.94
N GLY A 35 8.79 -10.68 21.98
CA GLY A 35 7.90 -10.30 23.09
C GLY A 35 7.66 -8.81 23.24
N ARG A 36 7.85 -8.04 22.15
CA ARG A 36 7.58 -6.59 22.09
C ARG A 36 6.09 -6.29 21.93
N ILE A 37 5.40 -7.15 21.19
CA ILE A 37 3.95 -7.08 20.94
C ILE A 37 3.32 -8.45 21.17
N ILE A 38 2.00 -8.49 21.24
CA ILE A 38 1.19 -9.72 21.21
C ILE A 38 0.23 -9.59 20.03
N LEU A 39 0.43 -10.41 18.99
CA LEU A 39 -0.44 -10.45 17.84
C LEU A 39 -1.68 -11.30 18.15
N LEU A 40 -2.87 -10.72 18.02
CA LEU A 40 -4.14 -11.40 18.17
C LEU A 40 -4.65 -11.83 16.79
N MET A 41 -5.08 -13.10 16.69
CA MET A 41 -5.58 -13.66 15.43
C MET A 41 -6.92 -14.37 15.64
N PRO A 42 -8.05 -13.71 15.41
CA PRO A 42 -9.33 -14.38 15.37
C PRO A 42 -9.34 -15.49 14.31
N THR A 43 -9.94 -16.63 14.63
CA THR A 43 -10.06 -17.75 13.68
C THR A 43 -10.78 -17.35 12.38
N ILE A 44 -11.68 -16.37 12.46
CA ILE A 44 -12.36 -15.82 11.26
C ILE A 44 -11.35 -15.16 10.35
N THR A 45 -10.57 -14.20 10.87
CA THR A 45 -9.51 -13.49 10.11
C THR A 45 -8.47 -14.45 9.56
N LYS A 46 -8.04 -15.45 10.34
CA LYS A 46 -7.15 -16.52 9.85
C LYS A 46 -7.70 -17.19 8.59
N ARG A 47 -8.98 -17.53 8.59
CA ARG A 47 -9.63 -18.18 7.43
C ARG A 47 -9.77 -17.24 6.24
N GLU A 48 -10.00 -15.96 6.48
CA GLU A 48 -10.03 -14.95 5.42
C GLU A 48 -8.67 -14.77 4.77
N VAL A 49 -7.62 -14.59 5.58
CA VAL A 49 -6.23 -14.53 5.09
C VAL A 49 -5.90 -15.76 4.26
N GLN A 50 -6.23 -16.98 4.76
CA GLN A 50 -6.02 -18.21 4.01
C GLN A 50 -6.76 -18.22 2.66
N LYS A 51 -8.01 -17.77 2.66
CA LYS A 51 -8.86 -17.72 1.45
C LYS A 51 -8.27 -16.76 0.42
N HIS A 52 -7.95 -15.52 0.83
CA HIS A 52 -7.42 -14.48 -0.05
C HIS A 52 -6.05 -14.86 -0.58
N TYR A 53 -5.13 -15.28 0.27
CA TYR A 53 -3.80 -15.74 -0.14
C TYR A 53 -3.86 -16.86 -1.18
N LYS A 54 -4.76 -17.83 -0.96
CA LYS A 54 -5.02 -18.90 -1.93
C LYS A 54 -5.54 -18.36 -3.27
N GLN A 55 -6.50 -17.41 -3.23
CA GLN A 55 -7.08 -16.82 -4.44
C GLN A 55 -6.03 -16.09 -5.25
N ASP A 56 -5.21 -15.28 -4.60
CA ASP A 56 -4.16 -14.49 -5.24
C ASP A 56 -3.09 -15.39 -5.86
N LEU A 57 -2.64 -16.43 -5.15
CA LEU A 57 -1.69 -17.39 -5.72
C LEU A 57 -2.25 -18.14 -6.93
N VAL A 58 -3.54 -18.52 -6.88
CA VAL A 58 -4.19 -19.18 -8.03
C VAL A 58 -4.31 -18.22 -9.21
N GLU A 59 -4.64 -16.96 -8.97
CA GLU A 59 -4.72 -15.94 -10.02
C GLU A 59 -3.35 -15.73 -10.68
N GLN A 60 -2.28 -15.57 -9.89
CA GLN A 60 -0.92 -15.44 -10.40
C GLN A 60 -0.50 -16.70 -11.19
N PHE A 61 -0.84 -17.88 -10.69
CA PHE A 61 -0.59 -19.14 -11.40
C PHE A 61 -1.31 -19.18 -12.75
N ASP A 62 -2.56 -18.76 -12.80
CA ASP A 62 -3.34 -18.75 -14.06
C ASP A 62 -2.76 -17.72 -15.05
N LYS A 63 -2.26 -16.55 -14.57
CA LYS A 63 -1.53 -15.59 -15.41
C LYS A 63 -0.24 -16.20 -15.97
N LEU A 64 0.59 -16.84 -15.13
CA LEU A 64 1.81 -17.54 -15.55
C LEU A 64 1.51 -18.67 -16.54
N SER A 65 0.42 -19.41 -16.32
CA SER A 65 0.01 -20.52 -17.20
C SER A 65 -0.35 -20.03 -18.62
N ARG A 66 -0.86 -18.79 -18.75
CA ARG A 66 -1.08 -18.18 -20.06
C ARG A 66 0.21 -17.88 -20.79
N LEU A 67 1.28 -17.51 -20.06
CA LEU A 67 2.61 -17.27 -20.62
C LEU A 67 3.27 -18.57 -21.13
N HIS A 68 2.82 -19.76 -20.70
CA HIS A 68 3.28 -21.03 -21.25
C HIS A 68 2.99 -21.20 -22.76
N LYS A 69 2.13 -20.36 -23.36
CA LYS A 69 2.01 -20.30 -24.82
C LYS A 69 3.32 -19.82 -25.49
N LEU A 70 4.22 -19.19 -24.73
CA LEU A 70 5.55 -18.77 -25.18
C LEU A 70 6.59 -19.91 -25.12
N LYS A 71 6.21 -21.17 -24.84
CA LYS A 71 7.09 -22.35 -24.79
C LYS A 71 7.91 -22.61 -26.07
N ASN A 72 7.47 -22.01 -27.18
CA ASN A 72 8.20 -22.11 -28.46
C ASN A 72 9.42 -21.19 -28.54
N ILE A 73 9.68 -20.38 -27.52
CA ILE A 73 10.86 -19.53 -27.41
C ILE A 73 11.91 -20.34 -26.62
N GLU A 74 12.97 -20.78 -27.29
CA GLU A 74 14.01 -21.67 -26.74
C GLU A 74 14.68 -21.19 -25.44
N THR A 75 14.61 -19.89 -25.15
CA THR A 75 15.22 -19.27 -23.96
C THR A 75 14.27 -19.15 -22.76
N TYR A 76 13.03 -19.66 -22.85
CA TYR A 76 12.01 -19.45 -21.83
C TYR A 76 11.82 -20.68 -20.94
N ASN A 77 12.48 -20.70 -19.77
CA ASN A 77 12.36 -21.75 -18.77
C ASN A 77 11.51 -21.25 -17.59
N LEU A 78 10.19 -21.49 -17.63
CA LEU A 78 9.33 -21.28 -16.45
C LEU A 78 9.35 -22.55 -15.58
N PRO A 79 9.42 -22.42 -14.25
CA PRO A 79 9.26 -23.56 -13.35
C PRO A 79 7.88 -24.21 -13.54
N ILE A 80 7.87 -25.53 -13.55
CA ILE A 80 6.61 -26.30 -13.61
C ILE A 80 6.03 -26.30 -12.21
N MET A 81 4.97 -25.55 -12.01
CA MET A 81 4.15 -25.56 -10.79
C MET A 81 2.81 -26.23 -11.10
N ASN A 82 2.17 -26.80 -10.08
CA ASN A 82 0.80 -27.29 -10.16
C ASN A 82 -0.06 -26.70 -9.04
N LYS A 83 -1.39 -26.78 -9.15
CA LYS A 83 -2.32 -26.22 -8.15
C LYS A 83 -2.20 -26.90 -6.78
N ASP A 84 -1.79 -28.16 -6.73
CA ASP A 84 -1.58 -28.87 -5.46
C ASP A 84 -0.40 -28.29 -4.67
N ASP A 85 0.63 -27.80 -5.36
CA ASP A 85 1.78 -27.14 -4.72
C ASP A 85 1.34 -25.81 -4.09
N ILE A 86 0.45 -25.05 -4.76
CA ILE A 86 -0.15 -23.84 -4.20
C ILE A 86 -0.91 -24.16 -2.92
N TYR A 87 -1.72 -25.20 -2.90
CA TYR A 87 -2.48 -25.56 -1.70
C TYR A 87 -1.60 -26.01 -0.54
N LYS A 88 -0.50 -26.70 -0.83
CA LYS A 88 0.51 -27.07 0.18
C LYS A 88 1.17 -25.83 0.75
N GLU A 89 1.59 -24.91 -0.11
CA GLU A 89 2.25 -23.65 0.29
C GLU A 89 1.33 -22.82 1.18
N VAL A 90 0.07 -22.60 0.78
CA VAL A 90 -0.92 -21.87 1.58
C VAL A 90 -1.05 -22.49 2.98
N ASN A 91 -1.21 -23.80 3.06
CA ASN A 91 -1.37 -24.48 4.35
C ASN A 91 -0.09 -24.38 5.20
N CYS A 92 1.08 -24.47 4.58
CA CYS A 92 2.36 -24.30 5.25
C CYS A 92 2.48 -22.91 5.85
N LYS A 93 2.26 -21.86 5.07
CA LYS A 93 2.35 -20.47 5.51
C LYS A 93 1.34 -20.11 6.60
N ILE A 94 0.10 -20.60 6.49
CA ILE A 94 -0.90 -20.41 7.56
C ILE A 94 -0.48 -21.14 8.84
N SER A 95 0.11 -22.35 8.73
CA SER A 95 0.60 -23.08 9.92
C SER A 95 1.81 -22.38 10.55
N GLU A 96 2.73 -21.85 9.75
CA GLU A 96 3.84 -21.03 10.24
C GLU A 96 3.33 -19.79 10.98
N MET A 97 2.39 -19.04 10.39
CA MET A 97 1.78 -17.86 11.02
C MET A 97 1.24 -18.16 12.42
N MET A 98 0.61 -19.32 12.62
CA MET A 98 0.00 -19.68 13.89
C MET A 98 1.02 -19.85 15.02
N ASN A 99 2.32 -20.00 14.71
CA ASN A 99 3.39 -20.02 15.72
C ASN A 99 3.72 -18.63 16.27
N HIS A 100 3.31 -17.57 15.54
CA HIS A 100 3.67 -16.17 15.82
C HIS A 100 2.45 -15.33 16.27
N VAL A 101 1.34 -15.96 16.64
CA VAL A 101 0.10 -15.24 17.00
C VAL A 101 -0.59 -15.92 18.19
N CYS A 102 -1.38 -15.13 18.92
CA CYS A 102 -2.35 -15.63 19.90
C CYS A 102 -3.68 -15.87 19.17
N GLU A 103 -4.04 -17.14 18.93
CA GLU A 103 -5.30 -17.48 18.27
C GLU A 103 -6.50 -17.22 19.18
N LEU A 104 -7.52 -16.55 18.66
CA LEU A 104 -8.81 -16.35 19.27
C LEU A 104 -9.83 -17.24 18.56
N ASP A 105 -10.21 -18.33 19.19
CA ASP A 105 -11.16 -19.28 18.62
C ASP A 105 -12.60 -18.77 18.67
N TYR A 106 -13.53 -19.53 18.10
CA TYR A 106 -14.94 -19.14 18.02
C TYR A 106 -15.64 -18.99 19.39
N SER A 107 -15.02 -19.37 20.49
CA SER A 107 -15.58 -19.14 21.83
C SER A 107 -15.61 -17.66 22.20
N TYR A 108 -14.79 -16.85 21.52
CA TYR A 108 -14.79 -15.40 21.67
C TYR A 108 -15.85 -14.68 20.78
N CYS A 109 -16.49 -15.40 19.85
CA CYS A 109 -17.50 -14.86 18.92
C CYS A 109 -18.93 -15.26 19.31
N GLN A 110 -19.30 -15.24 20.60
CA GLN A 110 -20.55 -15.83 21.07
C GLN A 110 -21.73 -14.87 21.12
N ASP A 111 -21.50 -13.58 21.11
CA ASP A 111 -22.57 -12.58 21.20
C ASP A 111 -23.09 -12.25 19.80
N VAL A 112 -23.84 -13.18 19.25
CA VAL A 112 -24.46 -13.05 17.92
C VAL A 112 -25.51 -11.94 17.91
N GLU A 113 -26.23 -11.74 19.00
CA GLU A 113 -27.26 -10.71 19.16
C GLU A 113 -26.66 -9.30 18.99
N ALA A 114 -25.58 -9.00 19.69
CA ALA A 114 -24.88 -7.71 19.57
C ALA A 114 -24.38 -7.43 18.15
N VAL A 115 -23.92 -8.45 17.40
CA VAL A 115 -23.52 -8.28 16.01
C VAL A 115 -24.71 -7.93 15.13
N PHE A 116 -25.84 -8.64 15.30
CA PHE A 116 -27.06 -8.35 14.52
C PHE A 116 -27.69 -7.00 14.87
N GLU A 117 -27.63 -6.57 16.12
CA GLU A 117 -28.06 -5.21 16.49
C GLU A 117 -27.26 -4.14 15.72
N LYS A 118 -25.92 -4.24 15.72
CA LYS A 118 -25.07 -3.35 14.90
C LYS A 118 -25.45 -3.37 13.42
N TYR A 119 -25.75 -4.55 12.88
CA TYR A 119 -26.19 -4.70 11.49
C TYR A 119 -27.52 -3.97 11.20
N PHE A 120 -28.53 -4.17 12.04
CA PHE A 120 -29.84 -3.54 11.83
C PHE A 120 -29.80 -2.02 12.06
N GLU A 121 -28.97 -1.56 12.98
CA GLU A 121 -28.76 -0.15 13.27
C GLU A 121 -27.77 0.53 12.31
N LYS A 122 -27.19 -0.22 11.37
CA LYS A 122 -26.16 0.25 10.42
C LYS A 122 -24.98 0.94 11.10
N GLN A 123 -24.58 0.41 12.24
CA GLN A 123 -23.36 0.83 12.93
C GLN A 123 -22.13 0.17 12.27
N TYR A 124 -20.96 0.76 12.45
CA TYR A 124 -19.71 0.13 11.98
C TYR A 124 -19.53 -1.29 12.54
N PRO A 125 -19.07 -2.25 11.71
CA PRO A 125 -18.57 -2.11 10.33
C PRO A 125 -19.66 -2.10 9.24
N PHE A 126 -20.94 -2.14 9.57
CA PHE A 126 -22.05 -2.18 8.62
C PHE A 126 -22.51 -0.79 8.12
N ALA A 127 -21.81 0.28 8.50
CA ALA A 127 -22.15 1.64 8.06
C ALA A 127 -21.77 1.85 6.58
N GLY A 128 -22.70 2.40 5.78
CA GLY A 128 -22.47 2.71 4.36
C GLY A 128 -23.20 1.79 3.39
N LYS A 129 -23.08 2.09 2.09
CA LYS A 129 -23.69 1.27 1.03
C LYS A 129 -22.85 0.02 0.74
N GLY A 130 -23.49 -1.14 0.64
CA GLY A 130 -22.84 -2.40 0.26
C GLY A 130 -22.11 -3.09 1.41
N LYS A 131 -22.25 -2.59 2.65
CA LYS A 131 -21.62 -3.13 3.85
C LYS A 131 -22.40 -4.24 4.55
N GLU A 132 -23.43 -4.79 3.92
CA GLU A 132 -24.20 -5.91 4.46
C GLU A 132 -23.39 -7.23 4.56
N LYS A 133 -22.17 -7.25 4.01
CA LYS A 133 -21.29 -8.45 4.00
C LYS A 133 -20.23 -8.44 5.08
N GLU A 134 -20.09 -7.38 5.87
CA GLU A 134 -19.01 -7.16 6.86
C GLU A 134 -19.21 -7.96 8.17
N PHE A 135 -19.98 -9.06 8.12
CA PHE A 135 -20.15 -9.95 9.27
C PHE A 135 -18.83 -10.56 9.78
N PRO A 136 -17.90 -11.00 8.90
CA PRO A 136 -16.62 -11.50 9.37
C PRO A 136 -15.87 -10.48 10.22
N ASP A 137 -15.79 -9.22 9.78
CA ASP A 137 -15.14 -8.14 10.50
C ASP A 137 -15.83 -7.85 11.84
N ALA A 138 -17.16 -7.81 11.86
CA ALA A 138 -17.93 -7.61 13.08
C ALA A 138 -17.65 -8.70 14.12
N PHE A 139 -17.57 -9.95 13.70
CA PHE A 139 -17.25 -11.07 14.60
C PHE A 139 -15.76 -11.09 15.00
N ALA A 140 -14.85 -10.67 14.12
CA ALA A 140 -13.43 -10.54 14.46
C ALA A 140 -13.22 -9.46 15.52
N LEU A 141 -13.80 -8.29 15.35
CA LEU A 141 -13.73 -7.20 16.32
C LEU A 141 -14.36 -7.59 17.67
N GLN A 142 -15.51 -8.27 17.65
CA GLN A 142 -16.14 -8.79 18.86
C GLN A 142 -15.24 -9.79 19.60
N ALA A 143 -14.56 -10.70 18.87
CA ALA A 143 -13.65 -11.66 19.47
C ALA A 143 -12.51 -10.97 20.21
N ILE A 144 -11.98 -9.88 19.62
CA ILE A 144 -10.90 -9.10 20.20
C ILE A 144 -11.39 -8.35 21.44
N GLU A 145 -12.56 -7.70 21.39
CA GLU A 145 -13.17 -7.02 22.53
C GLU A 145 -13.41 -7.97 23.70
N LYS A 146 -13.96 -9.15 23.41
CA LYS A 146 -14.20 -10.20 24.40
C LYS A 146 -12.90 -10.68 25.04
N TYR A 147 -11.88 -10.97 24.23
CA TYR A 147 -10.56 -11.36 24.71
C TYR A 147 -9.94 -10.27 25.59
N ALA A 148 -10.03 -9.01 25.16
CA ALA A 148 -9.52 -7.87 25.90
C ALA A 148 -10.21 -7.74 27.27
N ALA A 149 -11.54 -7.91 27.32
CA ALA A 149 -12.32 -7.87 28.55
C ALA A 149 -11.93 -9.00 29.51
N ASP A 150 -11.84 -10.24 29.00
CA ASP A 150 -11.51 -11.42 29.82
C ASP A 150 -10.08 -11.35 30.38
N ASN A 151 -9.16 -10.69 29.69
CA ASN A 151 -7.76 -10.55 30.10
C ASN A 151 -7.42 -9.17 30.68
N GLN A 152 -8.42 -8.30 30.93
CA GLN A 152 -8.26 -6.95 31.48
C GLN A 152 -7.28 -6.08 30.68
N ILE A 153 -7.26 -6.28 29.35
CA ILE A 153 -6.45 -5.50 28.42
C ILE A 153 -7.16 -4.16 28.19
N LYS A 154 -6.44 -3.06 28.42
CA LYS A 154 -6.99 -1.72 28.33
C LYS A 154 -7.07 -1.19 26.90
N LYS A 155 -6.16 -1.67 26.05
CA LYS A 155 -6.02 -1.17 24.67
C LYS A 155 -5.50 -2.26 23.75
N VAL A 156 -6.16 -2.42 22.60
CA VAL A 156 -5.69 -3.24 21.49
C VAL A 156 -5.60 -2.33 20.26
N ILE A 157 -4.44 -2.33 19.61
CA ILE A 157 -4.20 -1.57 18.39
C ILE A 157 -4.70 -2.39 17.20
N VAL A 158 -5.55 -1.80 16.38
CA VAL A 158 -6.12 -2.41 15.17
C VAL A 158 -5.43 -1.80 13.96
N LEU A 159 -4.69 -2.60 13.23
CA LEU A 159 -4.01 -2.21 12.00
C LEU A 159 -4.85 -2.67 10.81
N SER A 160 -5.37 -1.72 10.05
CA SER A 160 -6.20 -1.95 8.87
C SER A 160 -5.90 -0.92 7.78
N GLU A 161 -6.04 -1.34 6.51
CA GLU A 161 -6.07 -0.46 5.33
C GLU A 161 -7.51 -0.04 4.97
N ASP A 162 -8.51 -0.67 5.58
CA ASP A 162 -9.91 -0.33 5.33
C ASP A 162 -10.34 0.85 6.19
N GLY A 163 -10.74 1.95 5.54
CA GLY A 163 -11.27 3.14 6.20
C GLY A 163 -12.53 2.88 7.04
N ASP A 164 -13.21 1.75 6.83
CA ASP A 164 -14.39 1.37 7.61
C ASP A 164 -14.04 0.98 9.05
N MET A 165 -12.86 0.40 9.26
CA MET A 165 -12.37 0.11 10.62
C MET A 165 -12.15 1.38 11.44
N ALA A 166 -11.75 2.50 10.80
CA ALA A 166 -11.52 3.78 11.48
C ALA A 166 -12.79 4.36 12.13
N GLY A 167 -13.96 3.99 11.65
CA GLY A 167 -15.25 4.41 12.20
C GLY A 167 -15.76 3.55 13.36
N TYR A 168 -15.12 2.41 13.64
CA TYR A 168 -15.55 1.50 14.71
C TYR A 168 -15.22 2.09 16.09
N GLN A 169 -16.25 2.30 16.89
CA GLN A 169 -16.10 2.85 18.23
C GLN A 169 -16.07 1.74 19.28
N SER A 170 -14.98 1.68 20.01
CA SER A 170 -14.78 0.74 21.10
C SER A 170 -13.98 1.38 22.25
N PRO A 171 -14.27 1.08 23.49
CA PRO A 171 -13.48 1.57 24.63
C PRO A 171 -12.09 0.93 24.71
N VAL A 172 -11.85 -0.18 24.01
CA VAL A 172 -10.61 -0.96 24.09
C VAL A 172 -9.87 -1.10 22.78
N LEU A 173 -10.53 -0.83 21.61
CA LEU A 173 -9.89 -0.92 20.31
C LEU A 173 -9.46 0.48 19.84
N ASP A 174 -8.22 0.60 19.42
CA ASP A 174 -7.67 1.80 18.82
C ASP A 174 -7.42 1.53 17.33
N THR A 175 -8.22 2.16 16.47
CA THR A 175 -8.18 2.06 15.02
C THR A 175 -7.53 3.28 14.37
N SER A 176 -6.87 4.15 15.14
CA SER A 176 -6.38 5.44 14.69
C SER A 176 -4.99 5.40 14.08
N GLU A 177 -4.21 4.35 14.32
CA GLU A 177 -2.82 4.26 13.88
C GLU A 177 -2.70 3.49 12.56
N ASP A 178 -2.09 4.14 11.56
CA ASP A 178 -1.70 3.51 10.30
C ASP A 178 -0.65 2.41 10.55
N TYR A 179 -0.76 1.28 9.83
CA TYR A 179 0.11 0.13 10.06
C TYR A 179 1.59 0.42 9.72
N LYS A 180 1.88 1.28 8.73
CA LYS A 180 3.26 1.66 8.39
C LYS A 180 3.86 2.53 9.49
N MET A 181 3.09 3.49 10.00
CA MET A 181 3.49 4.32 11.13
C MET A 181 3.78 3.47 12.36
N TYR A 182 2.86 2.54 12.69
CA TYR A 182 3.02 1.63 13.81
C TYR A 182 4.29 0.80 13.69
N LEU A 183 4.46 0.11 12.56
CA LEU A 183 5.63 -0.74 12.32
C LEU A 183 6.93 0.07 12.38
N SER A 184 6.99 1.21 11.67
CA SER A 184 8.15 2.08 11.66
C SER A 184 8.53 2.53 13.08
N ARG A 185 7.55 2.95 13.88
CA ARG A 185 7.79 3.32 15.27
C ARG A 185 8.39 2.17 16.08
N LYS A 186 7.83 0.96 15.93
CA LYS A 186 8.33 -0.22 16.65
C LYS A 186 9.73 -0.64 16.22
N LEU A 187 10.03 -0.54 14.93
CA LEU A 187 11.38 -0.83 14.41
C LEU A 187 12.40 0.21 14.86
N LYS A 188 12.03 1.50 14.90
CA LYS A 188 12.88 2.57 15.45
C LYS A 188 13.21 2.40 16.93
N GLU A 189 12.28 1.85 17.74
CA GLU A 189 12.51 1.56 19.17
C GLU A 189 13.62 0.52 19.40
N ASP A 190 13.87 -0.36 18.45
CA ASP A 190 14.81 -1.49 18.59
C ASP A 190 16.15 -1.27 17.84
N ALA A 191 16.25 -0.27 16.96
CA ALA A 191 17.39 -0.07 16.08
C ALA A 191 18.32 1.08 16.55
N ASP A 192 19.62 0.91 16.33
CA ASP A 192 20.55 2.03 16.36
C ASP A 192 20.57 2.72 14.99
N LEU A 193 19.95 3.88 14.91
CA LEU A 193 19.77 4.66 13.68
C LEU A 193 20.78 5.81 13.53
N SER A 194 21.75 5.97 14.44
CA SER A 194 22.64 7.12 14.43
C SER A 194 23.40 7.29 13.12
N GLY A 195 24.02 6.22 12.61
CA GLY A 195 24.74 6.26 11.33
C GLY A 195 23.81 6.42 10.12
N PHE A 196 22.61 5.85 10.19
CA PHE A 196 21.60 5.99 9.14
C PHE A 196 21.07 7.42 9.02
N GLU A 197 20.75 8.07 10.15
CA GLU A 197 20.23 9.44 10.14
C GLU A 197 21.25 10.44 9.59
N GLU A 198 22.54 10.25 9.91
CA GLU A 198 23.63 11.05 9.34
C GLU A 198 23.73 10.85 7.82
N ALA A 199 23.77 9.58 7.36
CA ALA A 199 23.83 9.25 5.94
C ALA A 199 22.63 9.78 5.15
N LEU A 200 21.42 9.70 5.72
CA LEU A 200 20.21 10.25 5.10
C LEU A 200 20.33 11.77 4.92
N ASN A 201 20.70 12.50 5.98
CA ASN A 201 20.84 13.96 5.92
C ASN A 201 21.89 14.40 4.90
N ASP A 202 23.03 13.71 4.84
CA ASP A 202 24.10 13.99 3.88
C ASP A 202 23.68 13.73 2.42
N SER A 203 22.77 12.78 2.23
CA SER A 203 22.29 12.37 0.91
C SER A 203 21.14 13.22 0.36
N LEU A 204 20.41 13.96 1.21
CA LEU A 204 19.22 14.73 0.80
C LEU A 204 19.47 15.66 -0.40
N PRO A 205 20.55 16.47 -0.48
CA PRO A 205 20.74 17.38 -1.62
C PRO A 205 20.91 16.64 -2.95
N ASN A 206 21.51 15.45 -2.93
CA ASN A 206 21.66 14.63 -4.12
C ASN A 206 20.35 13.96 -4.52
N LEU A 207 19.56 13.48 -3.54
CA LEU A 207 18.23 12.90 -3.76
C LEU A 207 17.28 13.95 -4.36
N GLU A 208 17.23 15.16 -3.81
CA GLU A 208 16.43 16.26 -4.35
C GLU A 208 16.79 16.56 -5.80
N ARG A 209 18.09 16.63 -6.11
CA ARG A 209 18.53 16.88 -7.48
C ARG A 209 18.11 15.78 -8.44
N GLN A 210 18.20 14.51 -8.03
CA GLN A 210 17.78 13.38 -8.85
C GLN A 210 16.27 13.36 -9.06
N LEU A 211 15.50 13.65 -8.03
CA LEU A 211 14.04 13.75 -8.10
C LEU A 211 13.61 14.91 -8.99
N ASN A 212 14.22 16.09 -8.83
CA ASN A 212 13.93 17.25 -9.68
C ASN A 212 14.09 16.91 -11.16
N LEU A 213 15.18 16.25 -11.56
CA LEU A 213 15.40 15.86 -12.95
C LEU A 213 14.32 14.90 -13.48
N LYS A 214 13.89 13.96 -12.67
CA LYS A 214 12.86 12.98 -13.06
C LYS A 214 11.46 13.60 -13.11
N VAL A 215 11.10 14.39 -12.11
CA VAL A 215 9.82 15.10 -12.06
C VAL A 215 9.71 16.08 -13.23
N GLU A 216 10.76 16.86 -13.51
CA GLU A 216 10.80 17.77 -14.67
C GLU A 216 10.60 17.01 -15.98
N ALA A 217 11.29 15.89 -16.17
CA ALA A 217 11.14 15.05 -17.36
C ALA A 217 9.72 14.49 -17.51
N LEU A 218 9.08 14.10 -16.42
CA LEU A 218 7.68 13.66 -16.42
C LEU A 218 6.73 14.80 -16.77
N LEU A 219 6.86 15.94 -16.09
CA LEU A 219 5.97 17.09 -16.24
C LEU A 219 6.08 17.77 -17.60
N THR A 220 7.21 17.66 -18.29
CA THR A 220 7.42 18.20 -19.63
C THR A 220 7.11 17.20 -20.75
N ASN A 221 6.75 15.97 -20.43
CA ASN A 221 6.42 14.95 -21.42
C ASN A 221 4.96 15.09 -21.89
N PRO A 222 4.70 15.41 -23.18
CA PRO A 222 3.34 15.48 -23.69
C PRO A 222 2.54 14.18 -23.52
N GLY A 223 3.22 13.02 -23.55
CA GLY A 223 2.60 11.71 -23.35
C GLY A 223 1.91 11.56 -22.00
N THR A 224 2.43 12.19 -20.95
CA THR A 224 1.86 12.19 -19.60
C THR A 224 0.44 12.75 -19.58
N TYR A 225 0.08 13.64 -20.49
CA TYR A 225 -1.21 14.32 -20.52
C TYR A 225 -2.19 13.77 -21.57
N GLN A 226 -1.75 12.90 -22.48
CA GLN A 226 -2.60 12.39 -23.59
C GLN A 226 -3.75 11.51 -23.09
N GLU A 227 -3.52 10.66 -22.10
CA GLU A 227 -4.56 9.78 -21.56
C GLU A 227 -5.57 10.54 -20.71
N VAL A 228 -5.11 11.59 -20.08
CA VAL A 228 -5.83 12.38 -19.09
C VAL A 228 -6.92 13.25 -19.68
N ILE A 229 -6.62 13.87 -20.83
CA ILE A 229 -7.51 14.86 -21.43
C ILE A 229 -8.50 14.20 -22.40
N ASN A 230 -8.46 12.85 -22.56
CA ASN A 230 -9.23 12.12 -23.57
C ASN A 230 -9.07 12.72 -24.98
N LEU A 231 -7.95 13.39 -25.23
CA LEU A 231 -7.72 14.22 -26.39
C LEU A 231 -6.65 13.60 -27.27
N ASN A 232 -6.97 13.52 -28.52
CA ASN A 232 -6.16 12.83 -29.50
C ASN A 232 -4.82 13.48 -29.80
N GLU A 233 -4.54 14.70 -29.31
CA GLU A 233 -3.33 15.42 -29.69
C GLU A 233 -2.99 16.52 -28.67
N VAL A 234 -2.00 16.28 -27.81
CA VAL A 234 -1.29 17.30 -27.04
C VAL A 234 -0.15 17.78 -27.90
N SER A 235 -0.13 19.09 -28.19
CA SER A 235 0.84 19.71 -29.12
C SER A 235 2.07 20.23 -28.40
N ASP A 236 1.89 20.78 -27.19
CA ASP A 236 2.98 21.35 -26.41
C ASP A 236 2.67 21.30 -24.90
N VAL A 237 3.73 21.25 -24.09
CA VAL A 237 3.66 21.31 -22.64
C VAL A 237 4.72 22.26 -22.12
N SER A 238 4.29 23.31 -21.45
CA SER A 238 5.16 24.32 -20.84
C SER A 238 5.12 24.20 -19.33
N LEU A 239 6.25 23.85 -18.72
CA LEU A 239 6.42 23.86 -17.27
C LEU A 239 6.58 25.30 -16.78
N ASN A 240 5.63 25.78 -15.97
CA ASN A 240 5.67 27.14 -15.45
C ASN A 240 6.56 27.20 -14.20
N GLU A 241 6.29 26.33 -13.24
CA GLU A 241 7.07 26.18 -12.01
C GLU A 241 6.88 24.78 -11.41
N PHE A 242 7.88 24.33 -10.66
CA PHE A 242 7.74 23.15 -9.79
C PHE A 242 8.74 23.21 -8.65
N VAL A 243 8.37 22.56 -7.54
CA VAL A 243 9.21 22.42 -6.35
C VAL A 243 9.07 21.01 -5.83
N VAL A 244 10.19 20.35 -5.56
CA VAL A 244 10.26 19.09 -4.83
C VAL A 244 10.84 19.36 -3.45
N THR A 245 10.13 18.96 -2.41
CA THR A 245 10.57 19.14 -1.02
C THR A 245 10.72 17.79 -0.35
N LEU A 246 11.92 17.47 0.12
CA LEU A 246 12.22 16.31 0.96
C LEU A 246 12.27 16.72 2.42
N ASN A 247 11.77 15.85 3.29
CA ASN A 247 11.88 16.02 4.73
C ASN A 247 12.53 14.77 5.35
N SER A 248 13.75 14.92 5.86
CA SER A 248 14.47 13.81 6.51
C SER A 248 13.78 13.23 7.74
N ASN A 249 12.77 13.90 8.28
CA ASN A 249 11.99 13.41 9.40
C ASN A 249 10.69 12.73 8.99
N ASP A 250 10.34 12.78 7.69
CA ASP A 250 9.10 12.21 7.15
C ASP A 250 9.41 10.93 6.36
N TYR A 251 9.80 9.90 7.10
CA TYR A 251 10.06 8.57 6.54
C TYR A 251 9.51 7.46 7.43
N TYR A 252 9.18 6.35 6.79
CA TYR A 252 8.83 5.09 7.46
C TYR A 252 9.90 4.04 7.21
N ILE A 253 10.34 3.37 8.29
CA ILE A 253 11.15 2.16 8.14
C ILE A 253 10.21 1.04 7.74
N THR A 254 10.48 0.44 6.58
CA THR A 254 9.69 -0.67 6.02
C THR A 254 10.32 -2.02 6.32
N SER A 255 11.65 -2.06 6.47
CA SER A 255 12.40 -3.27 6.79
C SER A 255 13.70 -2.95 7.52
N ILE A 256 14.11 -3.84 8.44
CA ILE A 256 15.46 -3.86 9.03
C ILE A 256 15.97 -5.30 9.00
N ASN A 257 17.16 -5.48 8.45
CA ASN A 257 17.88 -6.75 8.53
C ASN A 257 19.34 -6.52 8.99
N GLU A 258 20.15 -7.58 9.04
CA GLU A 258 21.54 -7.50 9.55
C GLU A 258 22.43 -6.52 8.77
N HIS A 259 22.13 -6.27 7.50
CA HIS A 259 22.98 -5.52 6.58
C HIS A 259 22.35 -4.26 6.03
N SER A 260 21.04 -4.07 6.17
CA SER A 260 20.37 -2.90 5.60
C SER A 260 19.11 -2.47 6.33
N ILE A 261 18.75 -1.21 6.12
CA ILE A 261 17.49 -0.59 6.52
C ILE A 261 16.81 -0.09 5.25
N ASP A 262 15.60 -0.56 4.99
CA ASP A 262 14.78 -0.07 3.88
C ASP A 262 13.77 0.93 4.42
N ILE A 263 13.61 2.05 3.70
CA ILE A 263 12.70 3.12 4.10
C ILE A 263 11.87 3.63 2.93
N ASP A 264 10.67 4.10 3.24
CA ASP A 264 9.85 4.96 2.40
C ASP A 264 10.05 6.41 2.89
N LEU A 265 10.70 7.27 2.10
CA LEU A 265 10.86 8.70 2.35
C LEU A 265 9.81 9.47 1.56
N HIS A 266 9.07 10.34 2.22
CA HIS A 266 8.03 11.12 1.57
C HIS A 266 8.61 12.41 0.99
N ALA A 267 8.23 12.70 -0.26
CA ALA A 267 8.53 13.94 -0.95
C ALA A 267 7.24 14.63 -1.36
N LYS A 268 7.17 15.94 -1.18
CA LYS A 268 6.09 16.78 -1.70
C LYS A 268 6.52 17.38 -3.03
N VAL A 269 5.65 17.24 -4.04
CA VAL A 269 5.83 17.85 -5.36
C VAL A 269 4.71 18.84 -5.59
N GLU A 270 5.07 20.10 -5.80
CA GLU A 270 4.15 21.18 -6.18
C GLU A 270 4.53 21.67 -7.56
N PHE A 271 3.56 21.76 -8.49
CA PHE A 271 3.86 22.16 -9.85
C PHE A 271 2.70 22.91 -10.52
N SER A 272 3.06 23.70 -11.52
CA SER A 272 2.14 24.37 -12.46
C SER A 272 2.64 24.14 -13.89
N VAL A 273 1.79 23.57 -14.74
CA VAL A 273 2.08 23.32 -16.16
C VAL A 273 0.99 23.88 -17.03
N SER A 274 1.34 24.41 -18.19
CA SER A 274 0.41 24.81 -19.24
C SER A 274 0.47 23.80 -20.38
N VAL A 275 -0.68 23.19 -20.70
CA VAL A 275 -0.81 22.16 -21.73
C VAL A 275 -1.58 22.72 -22.90
N GLU A 276 -1.01 22.67 -24.11
CA GLU A 276 -1.66 23.00 -25.35
C GLU A 276 -2.22 21.74 -26.01
N TYR A 277 -3.49 21.73 -26.30
CA TYR A 277 -4.15 20.57 -26.90
C TYR A 277 -5.19 20.96 -27.96
N LEU A 278 -5.48 20.02 -28.87
CA LEU A 278 -6.47 20.20 -29.91
C LEU A 278 -7.89 20.27 -29.33
N ASP A 279 -8.54 21.41 -29.47
CA ASP A 279 -9.95 21.58 -29.12
C ASP A 279 -10.84 21.01 -30.24
N LEU A 280 -11.46 19.85 -29.95
CA LEU A 280 -12.34 19.15 -30.90
C LEU A 280 -13.65 19.89 -31.15
N GLU A 281 -14.12 20.72 -30.21
CA GLU A 281 -15.39 21.48 -30.39
C GLU A 281 -15.25 22.63 -31.34
N SER A 282 -14.09 23.28 -31.34
CA SER A 282 -13.81 24.40 -32.26
C SER A 282 -13.03 24.00 -33.52
N SER A 283 -12.59 22.73 -33.60
CA SER A 283 -11.87 22.20 -34.76
C SER A 283 -12.81 21.53 -35.75
N TYR A 284 -12.44 21.56 -37.04
CA TYR A 284 -13.28 21.00 -38.10
C TYR A 284 -12.57 19.84 -38.82
N TYR A 285 -13.13 18.62 -38.65
CA TYR A 285 -12.65 17.41 -39.32
C TYR A 285 -13.59 16.96 -40.43
N ASP A 286 -13.08 16.84 -41.64
CA ASP A 286 -13.82 16.34 -42.81
C ASP A 286 -13.74 14.81 -42.82
N ARG A 287 -14.87 14.15 -42.52
CA ARG A 287 -14.97 12.69 -42.51
C ARG A 287 -14.96 12.08 -43.90
N GLU A 288 -15.37 12.82 -44.94
CA GLU A 288 -15.42 12.33 -46.31
C GLU A 288 -14.01 12.19 -46.89
N TYR A 289 -13.16 13.20 -46.63
CA TYR A 289 -11.78 13.23 -47.11
C TYR A 289 -10.76 12.76 -46.05
N ASN A 290 -11.24 12.37 -44.83
CA ASN A 290 -10.43 11.90 -43.74
C ASN A 290 -9.28 12.86 -43.36
N GLN A 291 -9.59 14.16 -43.28
CA GLN A 291 -8.59 15.20 -43.01
C GLN A 291 -9.16 16.36 -42.18
N TRP A 292 -8.27 17.02 -41.43
CA TRP A 292 -8.60 18.25 -40.72
C TRP A 292 -8.64 19.44 -41.71
N LEU A 293 -9.76 20.15 -41.73
CA LEU A 293 -9.89 21.41 -42.45
C LEU A 293 -9.47 22.60 -41.62
N ALA A 294 -9.69 22.52 -40.29
CA ALA A 294 -9.21 23.51 -39.32
C ALA A 294 -8.84 22.79 -38.04
N ARG A 295 -7.69 23.14 -37.45
CA ARG A 295 -7.23 22.69 -36.11
C ARG A 295 -7.08 23.90 -35.25
N ASN A 296 -7.85 23.96 -34.16
CA ASN A 296 -7.73 24.99 -33.17
C ASN A 296 -7.17 24.38 -31.87
N TYR A 297 -6.16 25.03 -31.32
CA TYR A 297 -5.51 24.60 -30.08
C TYR A 297 -5.85 25.57 -28.98
N VAL A 298 -6.04 25.03 -27.78
CA VAL A 298 -6.33 25.79 -26.56
C VAL A 298 -5.32 25.42 -25.48
N PHE A 299 -5.10 26.35 -24.56
CA PHE A 299 -4.22 26.13 -23.40
C PHE A 299 -5.04 25.91 -22.15
N ASN A 300 -4.61 24.96 -21.33
CA ASN A 300 -5.11 24.78 -19.98
C ASN A 300 -3.93 24.75 -18.99
N THR A 301 -4.07 25.43 -17.88
CA THR A 301 -3.07 25.43 -16.80
C THR A 301 -3.51 24.47 -15.71
N ILE A 302 -2.62 23.56 -15.35
CA ILE A 302 -2.80 22.54 -14.31
C ILE A 302 -1.89 22.90 -13.16
N GLU A 303 -2.47 23.10 -11.98
CA GLU A 303 -1.73 23.32 -10.74
C GLU A 303 -2.03 22.18 -9.78
N ARG A 304 -0.97 21.57 -9.22
CA ARG A 304 -1.09 20.41 -8.32
C ARG A 304 -0.05 20.48 -7.20
N SER A 305 -0.43 19.78 -6.11
CA SER A 305 0.44 19.48 -4.99
C SER A 305 0.22 18.02 -4.63
N ASP A 306 1.20 17.18 -4.90
CA ASP A 306 1.13 15.73 -4.70
C ASP A 306 2.26 15.24 -3.79
N ASN A 307 2.00 14.12 -3.11
CA ASN A 307 3.02 13.44 -2.32
C ASN A 307 3.48 12.19 -3.07
N ILE A 308 4.78 12.05 -3.22
CA ILE A 308 5.40 10.84 -3.78
C ILE A 308 6.22 10.12 -2.71
N VAL A 309 6.43 8.83 -2.90
CA VAL A 309 7.25 8.00 -2.02
C VAL A 309 8.54 7.65 -2.72
N VAL A 310 9.67 7.91 -2.07
CA VAL A 310 11.01 7.51 -2.52
C VAL A 310 11.46 6.34 -1.68
N GLN A 311 11.64 5.19 -2.29
CA GLN A 311 12.13 3.99 -1.61
C GLN A 311 13.66 3.98 -1.60
N LEU A 312 14.22 3.96 -0.40
CA LEU A 312 15.66 4.01 -0.16
C LEU A 312 16.09 2.78 0.63
N LYS A 313 17.30 2.32 0.33
CA LYS A 313 17.99 1.28 1.08
C LYS A 313 19.30 1.79 1.64
N TYR A 314 19.44 1.75 2.96
CA TYR A 314 20.67 2.05 3.65
C TYR A 314 21.45 0.76 3.93
N SER A 315 22.66 0.63 3.37
CA SER A 315 23.56 -0.49 3.62
C SER A 315 24.38 -0.21 4.87
N ILE A 316 24.14 -0.94 5.96
CA ILE A 316 24.80 -0.75 7.26
C ILE A 316 26.31 -0.94 7.15
N ASP A 317 26.77 -1.99 6.47
CA ASP A 317 28.18 -2.33 6.36
C ASP A 317 29.01 -1.33 5.53
N MET A 318 28.34 -0.64 4.60
CA MET A 318 28.98 0.31 3.67
C MET A 318 28.71 1.78 4.03
N LEU A 319 27.89 2.04 5.02
CA LEU A 319 27.40 3.37 5.37
C LEU A 319 26.92 4.16 4.13
N HIS A 320 26.21 3.46 3.25
CA HIS A 320 25.82 3.95 1.94
C HIS A 320 24.31 3.90 1.75
N LEU A 321 23.76 4.96 1.17
CA LEU A 321 22.34 5.07 0.82
C LEU A 321 22.16 4.84 -0.68
N GLU A 322 21.31 3.89 -1.04
CA GLU A 322 20.95 3.54 -2.40
C GLU A 322 19.46 3.81 -2.62
N VAL A 323 19.13 4.42 -3.75
CA VAL A 323 17.75 4.60 -4.19
C VAL A 323 17.31 3.31 -4.89
N ILE A 324 16.26 2.67 -4.35
CA ILE A 324 15.68 1.45 -4.93
C ILE A 324 14.64 1.83 -5.98
N ASP A 325 13.72 2.74 -5.62
CA ASP A 325 12.60 3.13 -6.47
C ASP A 325 12.15 4.57 -6.17
N TYR A 326 11.40 5.15 -7.09
CA TYR A 326 10.76 6.45 -6.92
C TYR A 326 9.29 6.28 -7.26
N GLY A 327 8.40 6.68 -6.38
CA GLY A 327 6.95 6.65 -6.59
C GLY A 327 6.41 7.62 -7.66
N ILE A 328 7.18 7.86 -8.73
CA ILE A 328 6.81 8.75 -9.83
C ILE A 328 5.63 8.17 -10.62
N ASP A 329 5.51 6.84 -10.68
CA ASP A 329 4.37 6.17 -11.32
C ASP A 329 3.05 6.57 -10.65
N ASN A 330 3.06 6.76 -9.33
CA ASN A 330 1.88 7.27 -8.60
C ASN A 330 1.56 8.72 -8.98
N LEU A 331 2.58 9.55 -9.26
CA LEU A 331 2.38 10.93 -9.71
C LEU A 331 1.77 10.95 -11.13
N GLU A 332 2.22 10.06 -12.02
CA GLU A 332 1.65 9.88 -13.36
C GLU A 332 0.19 9.42 -13.29
N ASP A 333 -0.12 8.42 -12.46
CA ASP A 333 -1.49 7.94 -12.23
C ASP A 333 -2.38 9.01 -11.59
N GLU A 334 -1.86 9.82 -10.68
CA GLU A 334 -2.59 10.92 -10.03
C GLU A 334 -2.83 12.10 -10.98
N ILE A 335 -1.89 12.44 -11.83
CA ILE A 335 -2.09 13.40 -12.91
C ILE A 335 -3.18 12.88 -13.84
N ASN A 336 -3.11 11.60 -14.21
CA ASN A 336 -4.06 10.93 -15.10
C ASN A 336 -5.47 10.78 -14.50
N GLY A 337 -5.62 10.60 -13.18
CA GLY A 337 -6.91 10.34 -12.54
C GLY A 337 -7.76 11.57 -12.14
N ARG A 338 -7.21 12.80 -12.15
CA ARG A 338 -7.83 13.96 -11.48
C ARG A 338 -8.03 15.22 -12.33
N ILE A 339 -7.83 15.16 -13.63
CA ILE A 339 -7.94 16.38 -14.49
C ILE A 339 -9.37 16.73 -14.85
N PHE A 340 -10.37 15.90 -14.53
CA PHE A 340 -11.80 16.20 -14.78
C PHE A 340 -12.68 15.87 -13.57
#